data_137d4f11630f0ba85f56ec32e3853c53
#
_entry.id   137d4f11630f0ba85f56ec32e3853c53
#
_cell.length_a   1.000
_cell.length_b   1.000
_cell.length_c   1.000
_cell.angle_alpha   90.00
_cell.angle_beta   90.00
_cell.angle_gamma   90.00
#
_symmetry.space_group_name_H-M   'P 1'
#
loop_
_entity.id
_entity.type
_entity.pdbx_description
1 polymer ?
#
loop_
_entity_poly.entity_id
_entity_poly.type
_entity_poly.pdbx_seq_one_letter_code
_entity_poly.pdbx_strand_id
1 'polypeptide(L)'
;SDLPIWDDLNDLDFDYQYLVGLRVNEPIVITSVSADKKYYLAKNACCSGWVSVKDVAVFDDKEEWLAAWDIEPENSLVVYGDKVYTETSITGAQTSDFMLTMGTVLELVNIEDTNTIIDNRATYQNHVVWMPIREKDGNYSKKLTLISENEKVSAGYLPLTRENIAEVALSSLGNTYGWGGMLNSDDCSAYVRNIYKCFGLELARNTTWQTAMPMAKISF
;
A
#
# COMPACT_ATOMS: atom_id res chain seq x y z
N SER A 1 7.48 19.68 -12.37
CA SER A 1 6.66 19.81 -13.59
C SER A 1 5.60 18.72 -13.54
N ASP A 2 4.34 19.06 -13.73
CA ASP A 2 3.22 18.10 -13.74
C ASP A 2 3.03 17.52 -15.18
N LEU A 3 3.98 17.76 -16.06
CA LEU A 3 3.93 17.28 -17.45
C LEU A 3 4.65 15.92 -17.52
N PRO A 4 4.02 14.90 -18.11
CA PRO A 4 4.63 13.59 -18.29
C PRO A 4 5.86 13.67 -19.22
N ILE A 5 6.80 12.77 -19.02
CA ILE A 5 7.98 12.62 -19.87
C ILE A 5 7.90 11.25 -20.53
N TRP A 6 7.55 11.25 -21.82
CA TRP A 6 7.50 10.04 -22.65
C TRP A 6 8.70 9.99 -23.62
N ASP A 7 9.18 8.78 -23.86
CA ASP A 7 10.22 8.53 -24.89
C ASP A 7 9.64 8.62 -26.30
N ASP A 8 8.40 8.18 -26.47
CA ASP A 8 7.65 8.23 -27.73
C ASP A 8 6.25 8.79 -27.47
N LEU A 9 5.84 9.77 -28.26
CA LEU A 9 4.49 10.35 -28.19
C LEU A 9 3.38 9.36 -28.58
N ASN A 10 3.72 8.22 -29.16
CA ASN A 10 2.79 7.15 -29.48
C ASN A 10 2.71 6.06 -28.38
N ASP A 11 3.59 6.15 -27.38
CA ASP A 11 3.63 5.23 -26.25
C ASP A 11 3.46 6.02 -24.95
N LEU A 12 2.19 6.20 -24.55
CA LEU A 12 1.82 6.98 -23.36
C LEU A 12 1.80 6.14 -22.08
N ASP A 13 2.12 4.85 -22.17
CA ASP A 13 2.07 3.93 -21.03
C ASP A 13 3.32 4.04 -20.14
N PHE A 14 4.38 4.72 -20.62
CA PHE A 14 5.65 4.86 -19.93
C PHE A 14 5.97 6.33 -19.62
N ASP A 15 5.44 6.85 -18.53
CA ASP A 15 5.85 8.16 -18.02
C ASP A 15 7.09 8.00 -17.10
N TYR A 16 8.25 8.41 -17.59
CA TYR A 16 9.53 8.30 -16.88
C TYR A 16 9.65 9.16 -15.60
N GLN A 17 8.67 10.00 -15.30
CA GLN A 17 8.59 10.68 -14.01
C GLN A 17 8.09 9.76 -12.89
N TYR A 18 7.33 8.72 -13.22
CA TYR A 18 6.86 7.76 -12.25
C TYR A 18 7.94 6.73 -11.91
N LEU A 19 8.35 6.70 -10.64
CA LEU A 19 9.36 5.78 -10.12
C LEU A 19 8.74 4.60 -9.36
N VAL A 20 7.71 4.91 -8.56
CA VAL A 20 7.04 3.92 -7.72
C VAL A 20 5.67 4.44 -7.28
N GLY A 21 4.68 3.57 -7.26
CA GLY A 21 3.42 3.81 -6.56
C GLY A 21 3.59 3.53 -5.07
N LEU A 22 3.38 4.54 -4.23
CA LEU A 22 3.33 4.36 -2.78
C LEU A 22 1.97 3.76 -2.40
N ARG A 23 1.97 2.87 -1.41
CA ARG A 23 0.75 2.28 -0.86
C ARG A 23 0.29 3.03 0.37
N VAL A 24 -0.96 2.79 0.72
CA VAL A 24 -1.49 3.23 2.00
C VAL A 24 -0.66 2.61 3.13
N ASN A 25 -0.40 3.39 4.15
CA ASN A 25 0.44 3.04 5.30
C ASN A 25 1.92 2.72 4.96
N GLU A 26 2.40 3.10 3.78
CA GLU A 26 3.82 2.93 3.44
C GLU A 26 4.64 4.06 4.08
N PRO A 27 5.62 3.73 4.96
CA PRO A 27 6.38 4.74 5.68
C PRO A 27 7.36 5.47 4.76
N ILE A 28 7.40 6.79 4.88
CA ILE A 28 8.35 7.65 4.15
C ILE A 28 9.01 8.64 5.10
N VAL A 29 10.22 9.04 4.78
CA VAL A 29 10.95 10.12 5.46
C VAL A 29 11.05 11.33 4.56
N ILE A 30 10.48 12.45 4.96
CA ILE A 30 10.55 13.72 4.24
C ILE A 30 11.92 14.34 4.46
N THR A 31 12.64 14.67 3.38
CA THR A 31 13.97 15.27 3.44
C THR A 31 13.98 16.74 3.00
N SER A 32 13.04 17.13 2.16
CA SER A 32 12.92 18.51 1.66
C SER A 32 11.49 18.81 1.19
N VAL A 33 11.22 20.10 1.02
CA VAL A 33 9.95 20.62 0.47
C VAL A 33 10.26 21.40 -0.80
N SER A 34 9.45 21.24 -1.84
CA SER A 34 9.59 22.03 -3.07
C SER A 34 9.37 23.54 -2.83
N ALA A 35 9.95 24.38 -3.68
CA ALA A 35 9.86 25.84 -3.54
C ALA A 35 8.39 26.34 -3.58
N ASP A 36 7.52 25.70 -4.32
CA ASP A 36 6.09 25.99 -4.42
C ASP A 36 5.25 25.32 -3.31
N LYS A 37 5.91 24.53 -2.43
CA LYS A 37 5.31 23.79 -1.32
C LYS A 37 4.25 22.76 -1.71
N LYS A 38 4.25 22.29 -2.96
CA LYS A 38 3.29 21.29 -3.44
C LYS A 38 3.80 19.86 -3.33
N TYR A 39 5.12 19.67 -3.18
CA TYR A 39 5.75 18.36 -3.15
C TYR A 39 6.74 18.24 -1.99
N TYR A 40 6.81 17.04 -1.44
CA TYR A 40 7.87 16.61 -0.54
C TYR A 40 8.88 15.76 -1.30
N LEU A 41 10.19 16.02 -1.11
CA LEU A 41 11.21 15.04 -1.45
C LEU A 41 11.25 14.03 -0.33
N ALA A 42 10.85 12.82 -0.62
CA ALA A 42 10.72 11.75 0.35
C ALA A 42 11.57 10.54 0.00
N LYS A 43 11.86 9.73 1.01
CA LYS A 43 12.56 8.43 0.90
C LYS A 43 11.77 7.36 1.61
N ASN A 44 11.74 6.17 1.05
CA ASN A 44 11.34 4.93 1.72
C ASN A 44 12.46 3.88 1.63
N ALA A 45 12.18 2.64 2.00
CA ALA A 45 13.15 1.56 1.97
C ALA A 45 13.70 1.23 0.56
N CYS A 46 12.97 1.57 -0.50
CA CYS A 46 13.31 1.14 -1.86
C CYS A 46 13.64 2.26 -2.84
N CYS A 47 13.29 3.51 -2.56
CA CYS A 47 13.55 4.62 -3.48
C CYS A 47 13.50 6.00 -2.80
N SER A 48 13.79 7.04 -3.59
CA SER A 48 13.53 8.44 -3.20
C SER A 48 12.96 9.19 -4.39
N GLY A 49 12.02 10.10 -4.13
CA GLY A 49 11.36 10.88 -5.17
C GLY A 49 10.45 11.96 -4.60
N TRP A 50 9.88 12.73 -5.50
CA TRP A 50 8.89 13.74 -5.15
C TRP A 50 7.51 13.12 -5.02
N VAL A 51 6.81 13.43 -3.92
CA VAL A 51 5.43 13.01 -3.66
C VAL A 51 4.58 14.24 -3.38
N SER A 52 3.33 14.23 -3.81
CA SER A 52 2.40 15.32 -3.57
C SER A 52 2.14 15.48 -2.05
N VAL A 53 2.19 16.71 -1.56
CA VAL A 53 1.87 17.05 -0.16
C VAL A 53 0.46 16.61 0.24
N LYS A 54 -0.45 16.53 -0.73
CA LYS A 54 -1.86 16.15 -0.48
C LYS A 54 -2.02 14.66 -0.16
N ASP A 55 -1.06 13.84 -0.58
CA ASP A 55 -1.13 12.38 -0.46
C ASP A 55 -0.30 11.85 0.72
N VAL A 56 0.25 12.76 1.55
CA VAL A 56 1.12 12.41 2.68
C VAL A 56 0.56 12.97 3.97
N ALA A 57 0.40 12.11 4.97
CA ALA A 57 0.16 12.50 6.36
C ALA A 57 1.49 12.62 7.11
N VAL A 58 1.66 13.69 7.87
CA VAL A 58 2.91 14.02 8.56
C VAL A 58 2.77 13.73 10.05
N PHE A 59 3.83 13.19 10.64
CA PHE A 59 3.96 13.04 12.08
C PHE A 59 4.88 14.13 12.63
N ASP A 60 4.55 14.68 13.76
CA ASP A 60 5.40 15.62 14.48
C ASP A 60 6.45 14.90 15.35
N ASP A 61 6.18 13.64 15.68
CA ASP A 61 6.99 12.81 16.56
C ASP A 61 7.46 11.53 15.88
N LYS A 62 8.73 11.16 16.09
CA LYS A 62 9.35 9.99 15.47
C LYS A 62 8.84 8.68 16.07
N GLU A 63 8.61 8.64 17.37
CA GLU A 63 8.14 7.47 18.08
C GLU A 63 6.71 7.13 17.64
N GLU A 64 5.84 8.13 17.48
CA GLU A 64 4.50 7.95 16.91
C GLU A 64 4.55 7.44 15.48
N TRP A 65 5.47 8.00 14.65
CA TRP A 65 5.66 7.53 13.28
C TRP A 65 6.10 6.06 13.24
N LEU A 66 7.06 5.65 14.08
CA LEU A 66 7.49 4.26 14.15
C LEU A 66 6.34 3.33 14.57
N ALA A 67 5.58 3.69 15.60
CA ALA A 67 4.46 2.90 16.09
C ALA A 67 3.33 2.74 15.07
N ALA A 68 3.17 3.67 14.14
CA ALA A 68 2.09 3.65 13.15
C ALA A 68 2.27 2.60 12.05
N TRP A 69 3.50 2.16 11.77
CA TRP A 69 3.77 1.19 10.71
C TRP A 69 4.53 -0.05 11.15
N ASP A 70 5.15 -0.05 12.33
CA ASP A 70 5.82 -1.21 12.94
C ASP A 70 4.77 -2.12 13.59
N ILE A 71 3.95 -2.73 12.74
CA ILE A 71 2.81 -3.55 13.14
C ILE A 71 3.29 -5.00 13.32
N GLU A 72 3.07 -5.56 14.50
CA GLU A 72 3.37 -6.98 14.75
C GLU A 72 2.59 -7.88 13.77
N PRO A 73 3.20 -8.94 13.23
CA PRO A 73 2.58 -9.81 12.23
C PRO A 73 1.20 -10.33 12.62
N GLU A 74 0.99 -10.70 13.89
CA GLU A 74 -0.28 -11.20 14.41
C GLU A 74 -1.38 -10.12 14.49
N ASN A 75 -1.00 -8.85 14.49
CA ASN A 75 -1.91 -7.70 14.52
C ASN A 75 -2.03 -7.02 13.16
N SER A 76 -1.62 -7.69 12.09
CA SER A 76 -1.69 -7.14 10.74
C SER A 76 -2.86 -7.71 9.95
N LEU A 77 -3.46 -6.88 9.10
CA LEU A 77 -4.30 -7.29 7.98
C LEU A 77 -3.53 -7.04 6.70
N VAL A 78 -3.30 -8.09 5.91
CA VAL A 78 -2.52 -8.05 4.67
C VAL A 78 -3.46 -8.17 3.47
N VAL A 79 -3.40 -7.21 2.56
CA VAL A 79 -4.14 -7.25 1.29
C VAL A 79 -3.36 -8.10 0.29
N TYR A 80 -3.94 -9.23 -0.14
CA TYR A 80 -3.35 -10.10 -1.17
C TYR A 80 -4.13 -10.11 -2.49
N GLY A 81 -5.30 -9.47 -2.53
CA GLY A 81 -6.02 -9.17 -3.75
C GLY A 81 -5.38 -8.02 -4.53
N ASP A 82 -5.56 -8.01 -5.85
CA ASP A 82 -5.07 -6.91 -6.70
C ASP A 82 -5.61 -5.54 -6.24
N LYS A 83 -6.93 -5.46 -6.08
CA LYS A 83 -7.65 -4.28 -5.57
C LYS A 83 -8.73 -4.75 -4.61
N VAL A 84 -8.69 -4.23 -3.40
CA VAL A 84 -9.63 -4.50 -2.32
C VAL A 84 -10.21 -3.17 -1.85
N TYR A 85 -11.47 -3.15 -1.48
CA TYR A 85 -12.12 -1.92 -1.06
C TYR A 85 -12.55 -2.00 0.40
N THR A 86 -12.40 -0.88 1.10
CA THR A 86 -13.04 -0.71 2.40
C THR A 86 -14.56 -0.63 2.24
N GLU A 87 -15.29 -0.97 3.27
CA GLU A 87 -16.74 -0.85 3.27
C GLU A 87 -17.20 0.62 3.17
N THR A 88 -18.36 0.84 2.54
CA THR A 88 -18.97 2.16 2.45
C THR A 88 -19.24 2.74 3.84
N SER A 89 -18.73 3.93 4.11
CA SER A 89 -18.97 4.67 5.36
C SER A 89 -19.89 5.87 5.13
N ILE A 90 -20.89 6.02 5.99
CA ILE A 90 -21.81 7.16 5.93
C ILE A 90 -21.18 8.43 6.54
N THR A 91 -20.27 8.24 7.49
CA THR A 91 -19.69 9.34 8.29
C THR A 91 -18.24 9.65 7.93
N GLY A 92 -17.56 8.74 7.23
CA GLY A 92 -16.13 8.79 6.96
C GLY A 92 -15.80 8.81 5.47
N ALA A 93 -15.98 9.95 4.79
CA ALA A 93 -15.66 10.07 3.36
C ALA A 93 -14.23 9.68 2.98
N GLN A 94 -13.27 9.76 3.91
CA GLN A 94 -11.88 9.40 3.68
C GLN A 94 -11.61 7.88 3.80
N THR A 95 -12.52 7.14 4.39
CA THR A 95 -12.41 5.68 4.60
C THR A 95 -13.46 4.88 3.83
N SER A 96 -14.39 5.55 3.14
CA SER A 96 -15.49 4.93 2.40
C SER A 96 -15.04 4.49 1.02
N ASP A 97 -15.29 3.24 0.67
CA ASP A 97 -14.99 2.68 -0.66
C ASP A 97 -13.54 2.97 -1.09
N PHE A 98 -12.64 2.99 -0.12
CA PHE A 98 -11.25 3.33 -0.36
C PHE A 98 -10.50 2.11 -0.92
N MET A 99 -9.82 2.31 -2.05
CA MET A 99 -9.10 1.24 -2.73
C MET A 99 -7.75 0.97 -2.07
N LEU A 100 -7.53 -0.28 -1.71
CA LEU A 100 -6.27 -0.82 -1.22
C LEU A 100 -5.68 -1.76 -2.28
N THR A 101 -4.38 -1.66 -2.52
CA THR A 101 -3.71 -2.51 -3.51
C THR A 101 -2.90 -3.62 -2.85
N MET A 102 -2.59 -4.67 -3.59
CA MET A 102 -1.78 -5.81 -3.15
C MET A 102 -0.53 -5.38 -2.37
N GLY A 103 -0.26 -6.03 -1.26
CA GLY A 103 0.87 -5.74 -0.38
C GLY A 103 0.64 -4.57 0.59
N THR A 104 -0.57 -4.00 0.65
CA THR A 104 -0.95 -3.07 1.73
C THR A 104 -1.08 -3.84 3.04
N VAL A 105 -0.50 -3.29 4.11
CA VAL A 105 -0.58 -3.84 5.47
C VAL A 105 -1.21 -2.79 6.39
N LEU A 106 -2.26 -3.16 7.08
CA LEU A 106 -2.97 -2.31 8.05
C LEU A 106 -2.99 -2.96 9.42
N GLU A 107 -3.09 -2.16 10.47
CA GLU A 107 -3.25 -2.64 11.84
C GLU A 107 -4.66 -3.23 12.01
N LEU A 108 -4.72 -4.54 12.30
CA LEU A 108 -5.95 -5.28 12.59
C LEU A 108 -6.38 -5.03 14.04
N VAL A 109 -7.66 -4.78 14.23
CA VAL A 109 -8.25 -4.61 15.57
C VAL A 109 -9.13 -5.81 15.89
N ASN A 110 -8.78 -6.54 16.93
CA ASN A 110 -9.59 -7.64 17.42
C ASN A 110 -10.79 -7.10 18.19
N ILE A 111 -11.99 -7.33 17.69
CA ILE A 111 -13.26 -6.96 18.34
C ILE A 111 -13.89 -8.21 18.93
N GLU A 112 -13.98 -8.28 20.26
CA GLU A 112 -14.61 -9.41 20.96
C GLU A 112 -16.14 -9.34 20.88
N ASP A 113 -16.73 -8.13 20.93
CA ASP A 113 -18.17 -7.93 20.82
C ASP A 113 -18.61 -7.69 19.37
N THR A 114 -19.20 -8.71 18.77
CA THR A 114 -19.77 -8.67 17.40
C THR A 114 -20.92 -7.68 17.20
N ASN A 115 -21.45 -7.10 18.28
CA ASN A 115 -22.44 -6.03 18.22
C ASN A 115 -21.80 -4.63 18.16
N THR A 116 -20.47 -4.54 18.18
CA THR A 116 -19.77 -3.26 18.01
C THR A 116 -20.16 -2.63 16.66
N ILE A 117 -20.44 -1.34 16.69
CA ILE A 117 -20.82 -0.57 15.51
C ILE A 117 -19.73 0.41 15.18
N ILE A 118 -19.24 0.35 13.92
CA ILE A 118 -18.27 1.27 13.37
C ILE A 118 -18.90 1.93 12.13
N ASP A 119 -18.90 3.26 12.09
CA ASP A 119 -19.49 4.06 11.02
C ASP A 119 -20.95 3.65 10.69
N ASN A 120 -21.75 3.39 11.73
CA ASN A 120 -23.14 2.90 11.66
C ASN A 120 -23.32 1.51 11.01
N ARG A 121 -22.25 0.70 10.95
CA ARG A 121 -22.29 -0.68 10.45
C ARG A 121 -21.86 -1.65 11.55
N ALA A 122 -22.48 -2.82 11.56
CA ALA A 122 -22.04 -3.92 12.41
C ALA A 122 -20.70 -4.47 11.94
N THR A 123 -19.88 -4.93 12.89
CA THR A 123 -18.57 -5.55 12.58
C THR A 123 -18.70 -7.00 12.11
N TYR A 124 -19.89 -7.58 12.17
CA TYR A 124 -20.15 -8.95 11.72
C TYR A 124 -19.72 -9.17 10.26
N GLN A 125 -18.98 -10.23 10.00
CA GLN A 125 -18.37 -10.57 8.68
C GLN A 125 -17.46 -9.48 8.11
N ASN A 126 -16.84 -8.69 8.99
CA ASN A 126 -15.87 -7.68 8.60
C ASN A 126 -14.63 -7.75 9.49
N HIS A 127 -13.49 -7.52 8.89
CA HIS A 127 -12.28 -7.14 9.60
C HIS A 127 -12.36 -5.67 9.99
N VAL A 128 -11.95 -5.37 11.21
CA VAL A 128 -11.81 -3.99 11.69
C VAL A 128 -10.35 -3.60 11.65
N VAL A 129 -10.03 -2.50 10.99
CA VAL A 129 -8.66 -2.02 10.83
C VAL A 129 -8.53 -0.55 11.18
N TRP A 130 -7.33 -0.14 11.58
CA TRP A 130 -6.95 1.26 11.62
C TRP A 130 -6.51 1.72 10.23
N MET A 131 -7.29 2.62 9.64
CA MET A 131 -6.97 3.27 8.38
C MET A 131 -6.22 4.58 8.67
N PRO A 132 -5.02 4.79 8.09
CA PRO A 132 -4.31 6.06 8.19
C PRO A 132 -5.09 7.17 7.47
N ILE A 133 -5.20 8.31 8.10
CA ILE A 133 -5.92 9.49 7.61
C ILE A 133 -4.97 10.67 7.57
N ARG A 134 -5.09 11.47 6.53
CA ARG A 134 -4.49 12.79 6.46
C ARG A 134 -5.53 13.83 6.85
N GLU A 135 -5.30 14.52 7.94
CA GLU A 135 -6.16 15.61 8.41
C GLU A 135 -6.04 16.85 7.50
N LYS A 136 -6.94 17.81 7.68
CA LYS A 136 -6.99 19.04 6.87
C LYS A 136 -5.73 19.89 6.99
N ASP A 137 -5.08 19.86 8.14
CA ASP A 137 -3.80 20.54 8.41
C ASP A 137 -2.58 19.77 7.87
N GLY A 138 -2.76 18.54 7.42
CA GLY A 138 -1.72 17.68 6.88
C GLY A 138 -1.19 16.64 7.85
N ASN A 139 -1.60 16.69 9.11
CA ASN A 139 -1.12 15.79 10.13
C ASN A 139 -1.73 14.39 9.99
N TYR A 140 -1.03 13.40 10.54
CA TYR A 140 -1.51 12.03 10.64
C TYR A 140 -2.60 11.89 11.70
N SER A 141 -3.60 11.13 11.37
CA SER A 141 -4.49 10.49 12.33
C SER A 141 -4.86 9.09 11.83
N LYS A 142 -5.59 8.33 12.62
CA LYS A 142 -6.12 7.03 12.19
C LYS A 142 -7.59 6.89 12.56
N LYS A 143 -8.32 6.15 11.73
CA LYS A 143 -9.75 5.93 11.91
C LYS A 143 -10.08 4.45 11.73
N LEU A 144 -10.96 3.92 12.58
CA LEU A 144 -11.48 2.56 12.39
C LEU A 144 -12.30 2.49 11.11
N THR A 145 -12.07 1.46 10.33
CA THR A 145 -12.87 1.14 9.14
C THR A 145 -13.07 -0.37 9.01
N LEU A 146 -13.97 -0.75 8.14
CA LEU A 146 -14.36 -2.14 7.89
C LEU A 146 -13.85 -2.59 6.51
N ILE A 147 -13.40 -3.85 6.46
CA ILE A 147 -13.10 -4.56 5.22
C ILE A 147 -13.82 -5.90 5.29
N SER A 148 -14.64 -6.21 4.29
CA SER A 148 -15.40 -7.46 4.27
C SER A 148 -14.48 -8.69 4.35
N GLU A 149 -14.90 -9.72 5.09
CA GLU A 149 -14.24 -11.03 5.10
C GLU A 149 -14.28 -11.74 3.72
N ASN A 150 -15.13 -11.27 2.79
CA ASN A 150 -15.17 -11.79 1.42
C ASN A 150 -14.07 -11.19 0.52
N GLU A 151 -13.40 -10.15 0.97
CA GLU A 151 -12.29 -9.56 0.26
C GLU A 151 -11.03 -10.43 0.38
N LYS A 152 -10.12 -10.29 -0.57
CA LYS A 152 -8.84 -11.01 -0.57
C LYS A 152 -7.85 -10.36 0.39
N VAL A 153 -8.09 -10.58 1.67
CA VAL A 153 -7.27 -10.12 2.79
C VAL A 153 -6.96 -11.27 3.74
N SER A 154 -5.86 -11.18 4.49
CA SER A 154 -5.45 -12.18 5.47
C SER A 154 -5.14 -11.51 6.81
N ALA A 155 -5.65 -12.08 7.90
CA ALA A 155 -5.15 -11.76 9.24
C ALA A 155 -3.77 -12.39 9.41
N GLY A 156 -2.74 -11.55 9.48
CA GLY A 156 -1.35 -11.95 9.39
C GLY A 156 -0.86 -12.20 7.96
N TYR A 157 0.44 -12.37 7.83
CA TYR A 157 1.06 -12.70 6.55
C TYR A 157 0.68 -14.12 6.10
N LEU A 158 0.50 -14.29 4.79
CA LEU A 158 0.22 -15.61 4.22
C LEU A 158 1.41 -16.56 4.42
N PRO A 159 1.15 -17.86 4.68
CA PRO A 159 2.20 -18.88 4.63
C PRO A 159 2.85 -18.94 3.25
N LEU A 160 4.20 -18.94 3.21
CA LEU A 160 4.96 -18.99 1.96
C LEU A 160 4.92 -20.40 1.34
N THR A 161 3.85 -20.69 0.60
CA THR A 161 3.67 -21.93 -0.16
C THR A 161 3.52 -21.65 -1.65
N ARG A 162 3.72 -22.67 -2.49
CA ARG A 162 3.57 -22.52 -3.95
C ARG A 162 2.13 -22.16 -4.32
N GLU A 163 1.18 -22.75 -3.63
CA GLU A 163 -0.25 -22.55 -3.82
C GLU A 163 -0.63 -21.09 -3.52
N ASN A 164 -0.21 -20.59 -2.38
CA ASN A 164 -0.49 -19.20 -1.98
C ASN A 164 0.22 -18.19 -2.92
N ILE A 165 1.47 -18.47 -3.33
CA ILE A 165 2.15 -17.63 -4.32
C ILE A 165 1.36 -17.59 -5.63
N ALA A 166 0.88 -18.75 -6.11
CA ALA A 166 0.09 -18.81 -7.33
C ALA A 166 -1.26 -18.07 -7.18
N GLU A 167 -1.95 -18.23 -6.05
CA GLU A 167 -3.20 -17.54 -5.78
C GLU A 167 -3.02 -16.01 -5.79
N VAL A 168 -2.02 -15.51 -5.07
CA VAL A 168 -1.70 -14.07 -5.01
C VAL A 168 -1.34 -13.56 -6.40
N ALA A 169 -0.47 -14.26 -7.13
CA ALA A 169 -0.05 -13.88 -8.47
C ALA A 169 -1.26 -13.83 -9.44
N LEU A 170 -2.10 -14.85 -9.44
CA LEU A 170 -3.27 -14.91 -10.31
C LEU A 170 -4.36 -13.89 -9.95
N SER A 171 -4.32 -13.28 -8.77
CA SER A 171 -5.29 -12.26 -8.39
C SER A 171 -5.24 -11.00 -9.27
N SER A 172 -4.09 -10.73 -9.90
CA SER A 172 -3.90 -9.61 -10.85
C SER A 172 -4.15 -9.99 -12.30
N LEU A 173 -4.64 -11.20 -12.57
CA LEU A 173 -4.88 -11.65 -13.94
C LEU A 173 -5.92 -10.79 -14.66
N GLY A 174 -5.55 -10.23 -15.81
CA GLY A 174 -6.40 -9.32 -16.58
C GLY A 174 -6.22 -7.84 -16.22
N ASN A 175 -5.37 -7.51 -15.24
CA ASN A 175 -5.02 -6.14 -14.96
C ASN A 175 -4.07 -5.57 -16.03
N THR A 176 -4.11 -4.25 -16.23
CA THR A 176 -3.21 -3.57 -17.15
C THR A 176 -1.81 -3.42 -16.53
N TYR A 177 -0.79 -3.34 -17.37
CA TYR A 177 0.55 -2.99 -16.93
C TYR A 177 0.59 -1.52 -16.46
N GLY A 178 1.20 -1.26 -15.30
CA GLY A 178 1.30 0.07 -14.71
C GLY A 178 2.75 0.48 -14.45
N TRP A 179 3.40 1.14 -15.41
CA TRP A 179 4.75 1.66 -15.24
C TRP A 179 4.85 2.54 -13.98
N GLY A 180 5.80 2.23 -13.09
CA GLY A 180 6.00 3.00 -11.86
C GLY A 180 4.79 3.09 -10.91
N GLY A 181 3.78 2.24 -11.08
CA GLY A 181 2.54 2.28 -10.29
C GLY A 181 1.41 3.10 -10.93
N MET A 182 1.56 3.50 -12.18
CA MET A 182 0.48 4.16 -12.94
C MET A 182 -0.78 3.28 -12.97
N LEU A 183 -1.94 3.91 -13.09
CA LEU A 183 -3.25 3.25 -13.19
C LEU A 183 -3.60 2.37 -11.96
N ASN A 184 -2.97 2.61 -10.82
CA ASN A 184 -3.05 1.73 -9.64
C ASN A 184 -2.75 0.27 -10.00
N SER A 185 -1.76 0.07 -10.84
CA SER A 185 -1.27 -1.21 -11.34
C SER A 185 0.23 -1.34 -11.11
N ASP A 186 0.78 -2.49 -11.43
CA ASP A 186 2.18 -2.80 -11.19
C ASP A 186 2.97 -2.93 -12.49
N ASP A 187 4.24 -2.50 -12.46
CA ASP A 187 5.24 -2.93 -13.43
C ASP A 187 5.80 -4.31 -13.04
N CYS A 188 6.67 -4.87 -13.87
CA CYS A 188 7.21 -6.22 -13.71
C CYS A 188 7.86 -6.46 -12.33
N SER A 189 8.69 -5.55 -11.86
CA SER A 189 9.40 -5.69 -10.58
C SER A 189 8.54 -5.34 -9.37
N ALA A 190 7.62 -4.38 -9.52
CA ALA A 190 6.65 -4.05 -8.50
C ALA A 190 5.69 -5.22 -8.26
N TYR A 191 5.22 -5.87 -9.31
CA TYR A 191 4.38 -7.06 -9.23
C TYR A 191 5.03 -8.18 -8.40
N VAL A 192 6.28 -8.53 -8.73
CA VAL A 192 7.02 -9.54 -7.95
C VAL A 192 7.19 -9.10 -6.50
N ARG A 193 7.61 -7.85 -6.26
CA ARG A 193 7.77 -7.29 -4.92
C ARG A 193 6.48 -7.39 -4.10
N ASN A 194 5.36 -7.02 -4.69
CA ASN A 194 4.07 -6.96 -4.00
C ASN A 194 3.51 -8.34 -3.67
N ILE A 195 3.71 -9.33 -4.54
CA ILE A 195 3.40 -10.72 -4.23
C ILE A 195 4.16 -11.16 -2.98
N TYR A 196 5.49 -10.98 -2.95
CA TYR A 196 6.29 -11.42 -1.81
C TYR A 196 6.03 -10.62 -0.52
N LYS A 197 5.60 -9.37 -0.65
CA LYS A 197 5.18 -8.55 0.50
C LYS A 197 3.98 -9.15 1.24
N CYS A 198 3.09 -9.86 0.55
CA CYS A 198 1.98 -10.59 1.18
C CYS A 198 2.44 -11.73 2.10
N PHE A 199 3.71 -12.14 2.00
CA PHE A 199 4.37 -13.16 2.81
C PHE A 199 5.36 -12.57 3.83
N GLY A 200 5.36 -11.26 4.03
CA GLY A 200 6.29 -10.57 4.94
C GLY A 200 7.71 -10.40 4.39
N LEU A 201 7.91 -10.59 3.08
CA LEU A 201 9.22 -10.47 2.44
C LEU A 201 9.31 -9.18 1.63
N GLU A 202 10.20 -8.29 2.03
CA GLU A 202 10.44 -7.03 1.33
C GLU A 202 11.54 -7.21 0.27
N LEU A 203 11.18 -7.08 -1.00
CA LEU A 203 12.13 -7.12 -2.11
C LEU A 203 12.53 -5.70 -2.55
N ALA A 204 13.69 -5.59 -3.19
CA ALA A 204 14.11 -4.35 -3.80
C ALA A 204 13.13 -3.88 -4.90
N ARG A 205 13.10 -2.57 -5.19
CA ARG A 205 12.10 -1.98 -6.09
C ARG A 205 12.27 -2.41 -7.54
N ASN A 206 13.47 -2.46 -8.05
CA ASN A 206 13.70 -2.73 -9.46
C ASN A 206 14.41 -4.07 -9.71
N THR A 207 14.30 -4.59 -10.91
CA THR A 207 14.83 -5.89 -11.32
C THR A 207 16.33 -6.02 -11.07
N THR A 208 17.10 -4.96 -11.36
CA THR A 208 18.57 -4.97 -11.14
C THR A 208 18.91 -5.18 -9.69
N TRP A 209 18.24 -4.47 -8.79
CA TRP A 209 18.46 -4.62 -7.35
C TRP A 209 17.91 -5.93 -6.79
N GLN A 210 16.77 -6.40 -7.31
CA GLN A 210 16.24 -7.73 -6.95
C GLN A 210 17.24 -8.84 -7.28
N THR A 211 17.88 -8.77 -8.45
CA THR A 211 18.91 -9.77 -8.82
C THR A 211 20.19 -9.67 -8.01
N ALA A 212 20.45 -8.52 -7.39
CA ALA A 212 21.62 -8.29 -6.53
C ALA A 212 21.37 -8.66 -5.06
N MET A 213 20.12 -8.97 -4.67
CA MET A 213 19.81 -9.37 -3.30
C MET A 213 20.54 -10.67 -2.93
N PRO A 214 20.95 -10.85 -1.66
CA PRO A 214 21.72 -12.01 -1.18
C PRO A 214 20.83 -13.25 -1.04
N MET A 215 20.27 -13.72 -2.18
CA MET A 215 19.45 -14.93 -2.25
C MET A 215 20.14 -16.01 -3.05
N ALA A 216 19.83 -17.28 -2.73
CA ALA A 216 20.32 -18.40 -3.52
C ALA A 216 19.76 -18.34 -4.96
N LYS A 217 20.64 -18.40 -5.96
CA LYS A 217 20.26 -18.48 -7.36
C LYS A 217 20.11 -19.94 -7.75
N ILE A 218 18.94 -20.30 -8.26
CA ILE A 218 18.69 -21.62 -8.82
C ILE A 218 18.73 -21.47 -10.34
N SER A 219 19.62 -22.21 -11.00
CA SER A 219 19.60 -22.36 -12.47
C SER A 219 18.67 -23.53 -12.82
N PHE A 220 17.78 -23.34 -13.76
CA PHE A 220 16.92 -24.36 -14.33
C PHE A 220 17.59 -25.02 -15.53
#